data_9bdfce6b0c0bd9e7d47593c24552c99d
#
_entry.id   9bdfce6b0c0bd9e7d47593c24552c99d
#
_cell.length_a   1.000
_cell.length_b   1.000
_cell.length_c   1.000
_cell.angle_alpha   90.00
_cell.angle_beta   90.00
_cell.angle_gamma   90.00
#
_symmetry.space_group_name_H-M   'P 1'
#
loop_
_entity.id
_entity.type
_entity.pdbx_description
1 polymer ?
#
loop_
_entity_poly.entity_id
_entity_poly.type
_entity_poly.pdbx_seq_one_letter_code
_entity_poly.pdbx_strand_id
1 'polypeptide(L)'
;PARDLGPMLAQASAELLEGSSGLRPPAVLLFGGESTVRIAGPGRGGRNQELALAAMKPWSALKNAVLLSAGTDGDDGGTGVAGAVVDCHSWDRLCALGEDPNRLLDDNDSGSAFEKLGDQVLTGITGTNVMDLQIIVAGPKPVRPQRPLLPG
;
A
#
# COMPACT_ATOMS: atom_id res chain seq x y z
N PRO A 1 7.67 7.90 11.25
CA PRO A 1 8.03 8.08 9.85
C PRO A 1 7.20 7.19 8.92
N ALA A 2 6.84 7.69 7.74
CA ALA A 2 6.04 6.97 6.75
C ALA A 2 6.65 5.62 6.37
N ARG A 3 7.97 5.60 6.12
CA ARG A 3 8.68 4.37 5.73
C ARG A 3 8.74 3.30 6.82
N ASP A 4 8.53 3.65 8.09
CA ASP A 4 8.44 2.68 9.18
C ASP A 4 7.03 2.11 9.30
N LEU A 5 6.00 2.92 9.02
CA LEU A 5 4.60 2.50 9.10
C LEU A 5 4.21 1.47 8.04
N GLY A 6 4.73 1.58 6.82
CA GLY A 6 4.43 0.63 5.74
C GLY A 6 4.69 -0.83 6.15
N PRO A 7 5.92 -1.18 6.60
CA PRO A 7 6.21 -2.52 7.11
C PRO A 7 5.38 -2.93 8.34
N MET A 8 5.07 -2.00 9.25
CA MET A 8 4.22 -2.29 10.41
C MET A 8 2.78 -2.67 10.00
N LEU A 9 2.21 -1.97 9.02
CA LEU A 9 0.90 -2.31 8.48
C LEU A 9 0.91 -3.66 7.75
N ALA A 10 2.00 -3.99 7.06
CA ALA A 10 2.17 -5.30 6.46
C ALA A 10 2.21 -6.42 7.52
N GLN A 11 2.92 -6.21 8.62
CA GLN A 11 2.96 -7.15 9.74
C GLN A 11 1.57 -7.36 10.36
N ALA A 12 0.83 -6.28 10.65
CA ALA A 12 -0.53 -6.37 11.18
C ALA A 12 -1.48 -7.12 10.22
N SER A 13 -1.29 -6.93 8.90
CA SER A 13 -2.06 -7.64 7.88
C SER A 13 -1.70 -9.12 7.80
N ALA A 14 -0.44 -9.49 7.99
CA ALA A 14 -0.01 -10.88 8.08
C ALA A 14 -0.67 -11.58 9.27
N GLU A 15 -0.64 -10.96 10.46
CA GLU A 15 -1.27 -11.47 11.67
C GLU A 15 -2.80 -11.66 11.51
N LEU A 16 -3.44 -10.72 10.81
CA LEU A 16 -4.87 -10.83 10.47
C LEU A 16 -5.13 -12.04 9.56
N LEU A 17 -4.33 -12.19 8.48
CA LEU A 17 -4.50 -13.30 7.53
C LEU A 17 -4.19 -14.67 8.13
N GLU A 18 -3.30 -14.73 9.12
CA GLU A 18 -2.95 -15.93 9.87
C GLU A 18 -3.99 -16.26 10.96
N GLY A 19 -4.79 -15.26 11.36
CA GLY A 19 -5.80 -15.38 12.41
C GLY A 19 -5.24 -15.23 13.83
N SER A 20 -3.99 -14.75 13.97
CA SER A 20 -3.33 -14.51 15.26
C SER A 20 -3.77 -13.20 15.92
N SER A 21 -4.31 -12.24 15.15
CA SER A 21 -4.81 -10.95 15.63
C SER A 21 -6.15 -11.01 16.39
N GLY A 22 -6.80 -12.18 16.46
CA GLY A 22 -8.17 -12.32 16.99
C GLY A 22 -9.28 -11.93 16.01
N LEU A 23 -8.94 -11.29 14.90
CA LEU A 23 -9.84 -11.01 13.77
C LEU A 23 -9.67 -12.09 12.69
N ARG A 24 -10.68 -12.20 11.81
CA ARG A 24 -10.64 -13.15 10.69
C ARG A 24 -11.11 -12.49 9.40
N PRO A 25 -10.45 -12.77 8.26
CA PRO A 25 -10.95 -12.36 6.96
C PRO A 25 -12.31 -13.00 6.62
N PRO A 26 -13.21 -12.30 5.87
CA PRO A 26 -12.96 -10.98 5.31
C PRO A 26 -13.00 -9.88 6.38
N ALA A 27 -12.07 -8.93 6.29
CA ALA A 27 -11.97 -7.83 7.24
C ALA A 27 -11.46 -6.56 6.56
N VAL A 28 -11.84 -5.41 7.12
CA VAL A 28 -11.30 -4.11 6.76
C VAL A 28 -10.69 -3.49 8.01
N LEU A 29 -9.42 -3.09 7.92
CA LEU A 29 -8.76 -2.30 8.97
C LEU A 29 -8.67 -0.86 8.50
N LEU A 30 -9.01 0.06 9.39
CA LEU A 30 -8.92 1.50 9.17
C LEU A 30 -7.98 2.10 10.19
N PHE A 31 -7.02 2.89 9.70
CA PHE A 31 -6.11 3.66 10.52
C PHE A 31 -6.17 5.12 10.10
N GLY A 32 -6.12 6.01 11.05
CA GLY A 32 -6.04 7.44 10.84
C GLY A 32 -4.83 8.02 11.57
N GLY A 33 -4.30 9.09 11.06
CA GLY A 33 -3.16 9.78 11.66
C GLY A 33 -2.44 10.66 10.67
N GLU A 34 -1.27 11.14 11.05
CA GLU A 34 -0.41 11.92 10.17
C GLU A 34 1.03 11.45 10.33
N SER A 35 1.55 10.81 9.29
CA SER A 35 2.95 10.38 9.26
C SER A 35 3.86 11.49 8.76
N THR A 36 5.15 11.31 8.92
CA THR A 36 6.17 12.27 8.48
C THR A 36 7.12 11.64 7.48
N VAL A 37 7.69 12.46 6.59
CA VAL A 37 8.76 12.07 5.67
C VAL A 37 10.05 12.75 6.10
N ARG A 38 11.14 11.98 6.15
CA ARG A 38 12.48 12.54 6.24
C ARG A 38 13.02 12.69 4.81
N ILE A 39 13.10 13.92 4.34
CA ILE A 39 13.64 14.20 3.00
C ILE A 39 15.14 13.96 3.02
N ALA A 40 15.62 13.05 2.17
CA ALA A 40 17.03 12.70 2.01
C ALA A 40 17.48 12.77 0.54
N GLY A 41 16.56 12.65 -0.40
CA GLY A 41 16.80 12.67 -1.85
C GLY A 41 16.01 13.76 -2.59
N PRO A 42 16.27 13.93 -3.89
CA PRO A 42 15.64 14.96 -4.73
C PRO A 42 14.32 14.52 -5.36
N GLY A 43 13.86 13.32 -5.08
CA GLY A 43 12.65 12.76 -5.68
C GLY A 43 11.38 13.48 -5.28
N ARG A 44 10.27 13.06 -5.85
CA ARG A 44 8.94 13.61 -5.54
C ARG A 44 8.02 12.53 -5.00
N GLY A 45 7.17 12.92 -4.07
CA GLY A 45 6.22 12.05 -3.41
C GLY A 45 5.77 12.68 -2.11
N GLY A 46 4.76 12.10 -1.50
CA GLY A 46 4.31 12.50 -0.19
C GLY A 46 4.40 11.34 0.80
N ARG A 47 3.93 11.58 2.01
CA ARG A 47 4.00 10.62 3.12
C ARG A 47 3.17 9.37 2.89
N ASN A 48 2.03 9.50 2.20
CA ASN A 48 1.17 8.36 1.88
C ASN A 48 1.76 7.47 0.80
N GLN A 49 2.33 8.07 -0.25
CA GLN A 49 3.06 7.36 -1.29
C GLN A 49 4.34 6.73 -0.73
N GLU A 50 5.10 7.40 0.15
CA GLU A 50 6.29 6.83 0.78
C GLU A 50 5.95 5.64 1.69
N LEU A 51 4.88 5.75 2.49
CA LEU A 51 4.37 4.64 3.30
C LEU A 51 4.02 3.43 2.41
N ALA A 52 3.28 3.67 1.33
CA ALA A 52 2.87 2.64 0.40
C ALA A 52 4.08 1.98 -0.30
N LEU A 53 5.07 2.75 -0.75
CA LEU A 53 6.31 2.22 -1.36
C LEU A 53 7.10 1.37 -0.35
N ALA A 54 7.24 1.82 0.88
CA ALA A 54 7.90 1.07 1.94
C ALA A 54 7.17 -0.24 2.30
N ALA A 55 5.86 -0.28 2.12
CA ALA A 55 5.05 -1.49 2.35
C ALA A 55 5.23 -2.54 1.26
N MET A 56 5.61 -2.20 0.02
CA MET A 56 5.60 -3.12 -1.13
C MET A 56 6.34 -4.43 -0.88
N LYS A 57 7.58 -4.36 -0.34
CA LYS A 57 8.40 -5.56 -0.15
C LYS A 57 7.75 -6.55 0.82
N PRO A 58 7.41 -6.17 2.07
CA PRO A 58 6.73 -7.08 2.98
C PRO A 58 5.32 -7.45 2.49
N TRP A 59 4.63 -6.58 1.72
CA TRP A 59 3.31 -6.87 1.18
C TRP A 59 3.31 -7.96 0.10
N SER A 60 4.42 -8.21 -0.58
CA SER A 60 4.52 -9.23 -1.63
C SER A 60 4.16 -10.65 -1.18
N ALA A 61 4.21 -10.93 0.11
CA ALA A 61 3.76 -12.20 0.71
C ALA A 61 2.24 -12.26 0.99
N LEU A 62 1.52 -11.13 0.95
CA LEU A 62 0.14 -11.00 1.43
C LEU A 62 -0.88 -11.09 0.28
N LYS A 63 -1.04 -12.28 -0.30
CA LYS A 63 -1.80 -12.50 -1.54
C LYS A 63 -3.28 -12.10 -1.50
N ASN A 64 -3.86 -11.95 -0.30
CA ASN A 64 -5.28 -11.67 -0.13
C ASN A 64 -5.52 -10.36 0.64
N ALA A 65 -4.57 -9.43 0.59
CA ALA A 65 -4.71 -8.13 1.20
C ALA A 65 -4.27 -7.01 0.23
N VAL A 66 -4.93 -5.87 0.35
CA VAL A 66 -4.62 -4.64 -0.38
C VAL A 66 -4.54 -3.51 0.63
N LEU A 67 -3.56 -2.62 0.47
CA LEU A 67 -3.40 -1.40 1.25
C LEU A 67 -3.67 -0.19 0.35
N LEU A 68 -4.50 0.72 0.83
CA LEU A 68 -4.59 2.09 0.35
C LEU A 68 -4.05 3.02 1.44
N SER A 69 -3.20 3.99 1.08
CA SER A 69 -2.80 5.10 1.94
C SER A 69 -3.00 6.41 1.20
N ALA A 70 -3.76 7.34 1.81
CA ALA A 70 -4.10 8.59 1.16
C ALA A 70 -4.34 9.73 2.16
N GLY A 71 -3.98 10.96 1.76
CA GLY A 71 -4.40 12.19 2.41
C GLY A 71 -5.86 12.50 2.09
N THR A 72 -6.65 12.82 3.10
CA THR A 72 -8.08 13.08 2.94
C THR A 72 -8.40 14.39 2.21
N ASP A 73 -7.41 15.30 2.09
CA ASP A 73 -7.52 16.55 1.31
C ASP A 73 -7.34 16.36 -0.20
N GLY A 74 -6.86 15.17 -0.61
CA GLY A 74 -6.69 14.82 -2.01
C GLY A 74 -5.32 15.17 -2.59
N ASP A 75 -4.37 15.63 -1.75
CA ASP A 75 -3.01 15.96 -2.16
C ASP A 75 -1.97 15.38 -1.19
N ASP A 76 -1.02 14.64 -1.68
CA ASP A 76 0.04 14.02 -0.90
C ASP A 76 1.40 14.61 -1.29
N GLY A 77 1.85 15.59 -0.49
CA GLY A 77 3.15 16.23 -0.68
C GLY A 77 3.22 17.15 -1.90
N GLY A 78 2.11 17.78 -2.32
CA GLY A 78 2.06 18.67 -3.47
C GLY A 78 2.17 17.95 -4.82
N THR A 79 1.86 16.66 -4.86
CA THR A 79 1.98 15.84 -6.09
C THR A 79 0.71 15.85 -6.94
N GLY A 80 -0.39 16.38 -6.42
CA GLY A 80 -1.70 16.38 -7.08
C GLY A 80 -2.44 15.03 -7.02
N VAL A 81 -1.91 14.06 -6.26
CA VAL A 81 -2.56 12.77 -5.99
C VAL A 81 -2.76 12.58 -4.49
N ALA A 82 -3.83 11.92 -4.10
CA ALA A 82 -4.14 11.71 -2.69
C ALA A 82 -3.19 10.70 -2.01
N GLY A 83 -2.66 9.76 -2.76
CA GLY A 83 -1.83 8.68 -2.24
C GLY A 83 -1.69 7.52 -3.21
N ALA A 84 -1.59 6.30 -2.68
CA ALA A 84 -1.34 5.12 -3.51
C ALA A 84 -1.97 3.84 -2.95
N VAL A 85 -2.08 2.83 -3.83
CA VAL A 85 -2.54 1.47 -3.53
C VAL A 85 -1.40 0.48 -3.71
N VAL A 86 -1.33 -0.52 -2.82
CA VAL A 86 -0.35 -1.61 -2.85
C VAL A 86 -1.04 -2.95 -2.71
N ASP A 87 -0.67 -3.90 -3.54
CA ASP A 87 -1.02 -5.31 -3.45
C ASP A 87 0.22 -6.22 -3.46
N CYS A 88 0.01 -7.52 -3.45
CA CYS A 88 1.10 -8.50 -3.45
C CYS A 88 1.94 -8.53 -4.75
N HIS A 89 1.50 -7.86 -5.79
CA HIS A 89 2.18 -7.81 -7.09
C HIS A 89 2.93 -6.50 -7.32
N SER A 90 2.67 -5.46 -6.52
CA SER A 90 3.19 -4.10 -6.74
C SER A 90 4.73 -4.07 -6.78
N TRP A 91 5.41 -4.81 -5.89
CA TRP A 91 6.87 -4.93 -5.89
C TRP A 91 7.41 -5.50 -7.20
N ASP A 92 6.91 -6.67 -7.60
CA ASP A 92 7.39 -7.37 -8.79
C ASP A 92 7.06 -6.61 -10.07
N ARG A 93 5.90 -5.95 -10.13
CA ARG A 93 5.50 -5.08 -11.25
C ARG A 93 6.47 -3.90 -11.39
N LEU A 94 6.85 -3.25 -10.29
CA LEU A 94 7.78 -2.12 -10.33
C LEU A 94 9.17 -2.58 -10.77
N CYS A 95 9.66 -3.70 -10.26
CA CYS A 95 10.93 -4.31 -10.71
C CYS A 95 10.90 -4.69 -12.20
N ALA A 96 9.78 -5.22 -12.69
CA ALA A 96 9.61 -5.57 -14.11
C ALA A 96 9.63 -4.35 -15.05
N LEU A 97 9.32 -3.15 -14.54
CA LEU A 97 9.48 -1.88 -15.26
C LEU A 97 10.93 -1.37 -15.26
N GLY A 98 11.87 -2.12 -14.68
CA GLY A 98 13.30 -1.77 -14.61
C GLY A 98 13.64 -0.83 -13.44
N GLU A 99 12.73 -0.65 -12.49
CA GLU A 99 12.94 0.20 -11.34
C GLU A 99 13.48 -0.58 -10.13
N ASP A 100 14.26 0.10 -9.29
CA ASP A 100 14.64 -0.38 -7.97
C ASP A 100 13.80 0.34 -6.90
N PRO A 101 12.83 -0.36 -6.28
CA PRO A 101 11.97 0.25 -5.27
C PRO A 101 12.73 0.80 -4.06
N ASN A 102 13.87 0.18 -3.68
CA ASN A 102 14.68 0.66 -2.56
C ASN A 102 15.34 1.98 -2.91
N ARG A 103 15.90 2.09 -4.11
CA ARG A 103 16.50 3.34 -4.58
C ARG A 103 15.45 4.46 -4.65
N LEU A 104 14.27 4.19 -5.21
CA LEU A 104 13.19 5.18 -5.26
C LEU A 104 12.78 5.63 -3.85
N LEU A 105 12.77 4.70 -2.87
CA LEU A 105 12.49 5.04 -1.47
C LEU A 105 13.61 5.91 -0.85
N ASP A 106 14.88 5.60 -1.13
CA ASP A 106 16.02 6.37 -0.62
C ASP A 106 16.11 7.76 -1.25
N ASP A 107 15.69 7.90 -2.50
CA ASP A 107 15.61 9.18 -3.22
C ASP A 107 14.33 9.99 -2.87
N ASN A 108 13.44 9.49 -2.00
CA ASN A 108 12.09 10.04 -1.73
C ASN A 108 11.25 10.20 -3.01
N ASP A 109 11.39 9.27 -3.98
CA ASP A 109 10.74 9.33 -5.29
C ASP A 109 9.57 8.34 -5.42
N SER A 110 8.78 8.26 -4.37
CA SER A 110 7.58 7.40 -4.34
C SER A 110 6.52 7.81 -5.36
N GLY A 111 6.45 9.11 -5.70
CA GLY A 111 5.53 9.60 -6.73
C GLY A 111 5.80 8.99 -8.10
N SER A 112 7.07 8.92 -8.52
CA SER A 112 7.47 8.29 -9.79
C SER A 112 7.19 6.79 -9.80
N ALA A 113 7.36 6.10 -8.66
CA ALA A 113 7.04 4.68 -8.53
C ALA A 113 5.57 4.41 -8.87
N PHE A 114 4.66 5.11 -8.23
CA PHE A 114 3.21 4.89 -8.39
C PHE A 114 2.66 5.45 -9.70
N GLU A 115 3.27 6.50 -10.24
CA GLU A 115 2.94 6.98 -11.59
C GLU A 115 3.22 5.90 -12.65
N LYS A 116 4.39 5.24 -12.58
CA LYS A 116 4.76 4.15 -13.49
C LYS A 116 3.89 2.92 -13.33
N LEU A 117 3.48 2.60 -12.11
CA LEU A 117 2.57 1.49 -11.84
C LEU A 117 1.12 1.77 -12.25
N GLY A 118 0.71 3.04 -12.28
CA GLY A 118 -0.69 3.42 -12.44
C GLY A 118 -1.54 3.14 -11.20
N ASP A 119 -0.91 3.02 -10.02
CA ASP A 119 -1.57 2.67 -8.76
C ASP A 119 -1.77 3.90 -7.84
N GLN A 120 -1.80 5.10 -8.43
CA GLN A 120 -2.09 6.35 -7.75
C GLN A 120 -3.57 6.47 -7.37
N VAL A 121 -3.85 7.09 -6.23
CA VAL A 121 -5.21 7.47 -5.81
C VAL A 121 -5.47 8.90 -6.24
N LEU A 122 -6.35 9.08 -7.22
CA LEU A 122 -6.70 10.36 -7.82
C LEU A 122 -8.11 10.76 -7.38
N THR A 123 -8.23 11.72 -6.48
CA THR A 123 -9.52 12.24 -6.01
C THR A 123 -9.76 13.67 -6.47
N GLY A 124 -8.70 14.40 -6.83
CA GLY A 124 -8.70 15.85 -6.84
C GLY A 124 -8.84 16.41 -5.41
N ILE A 125 -8.86 17.72 -5.30
CA ILE A 125 -9.03 18.41 -4.01
C ILE A 125 -10.43 18.11 -3.46
N THR A 126 -10.50 17.57 -2.24
CA THR A 126 -11.76 17.08 -1.63
C THR A 126 -12.52 18.16 -0.87
N GLY A 127 -11.84 19.29 -0.54
CA GLY A 127 -12.44 20.35 0.28
C GLY A 127 -12.50 20.01 1.77
N THR A 128 -11.92 18.90 2.21
CA THR A 128 -11.80 18.51 3.63
C THR A 128 -10.37 18.10 3.94
N ASN A 129 -9.98 18.16 5.20
CA ASN A 129 -8.71 17.61 5.68
C ASN A 129 -8.90 17.10 7.12
N VAL A 130 -8.89 15.79 7.27
CA VAL A 130 -8.88 15.07 8.54
C VAL A 130 -7.66 14.17 8.64
N MET A 131 -6.54 14.64 8.10
CA MET A 131 -5.24 13.96 8.02
C MET A 131 -5.24 12.78 7.04
N ASP A 132 -4.46 11.74 7.33
CA ASP A 132 -4.29 10.58 6.46
C ASP A 132 -5.22 9.45 6.85
N LEU A 133 -5.54 8.63 5.86
CA LEU A 133 -6.33 7.42 6.03
C LEU A 133 -5.58 6.25 5.40
N GLN A 134 -5.37 5.18 6.18
CA GLN A 134 -4.92 3.90 5.66
C GLN A 134 -6.06 2.90 5.75
N ILE A 135 -6.36 2.26 4.64
CA ILE A 135 -7.40 1.24 4.51
C ILE A 135 -6.74 -0.06 4.07
N ILE A 136 -6.90 -1.11 4.87
CA ILE A 136 -6.48 -2.46 4.51
C ILE A 136 -7.72 -3.31 4.30
N VAL A 137 -7.83 -3.91 3.14
CA VAL A 137 -8.87 -4.89 2.83
C VAL A 137 -8.22 -6.26 2.78
N ALA A 138 -8.62 -7.16 3.68
CA ALA A 138 -8.17 -8.55 3.71
C ALA A 138 -9.31 -9.47 3.33
N GLY A 139 -9.14 -10.19 2.22
CA GLY A 139 -10.09 -11.16 1.71
C GLY A 139 -9.90 -12.56 2.33
N PRO A 140 -10.89 -13.46 2.19
CA PRO A 140 -10.73 -14.86 2.58
C PRO A 140 -9.68 -15.53 1.68
N LYS A 141 -9.03 -16.60 2.20
CA LYS A 141 -8.18 -17.43 1.35
C LYS A 141 -9.01 -17.94 0.16
N PRO A 142 -8.48 -17.89 -1.08
CA PRO A 142 -9.21 -18.40 -2.21
C PRO A 142 -9.51 -19.88 -1.99
N VAL A 143 -10.79 -20.24 -2.06
CA VAL A 143 -11.20 -21.63 -2.07
C VAL A 143 -10.71 -22.21 -3.40
N ARG A 144 -9.77 -23.14 -3.37
CA ARG A 144 -9.40 -23.89 -4.59
C ARG A 144 -10.68 -24.57 -5.09
N PRO A 145 -11.12 -24.34 -6.33
CA PRO A 145 -12.21 -25.12 -6.87
C PRO A 145 -11.82 -26.60 -6.77
N GLN A 146 -12.63 -27.40 -6.09
CA GLN A 146 -12.44 -28.84 -6.08
C GLN A 146 -12.55 -29.29 -7.53
N ARG A 147 -11.48 -29.88 -8.05
CA ARG A 147 -11.54 -30.52 -9.37
C ARG A 147 -12.68 -31.56 -9.29
N PRO A 148 -13.67 -31.53 -10.20
CA PRO A 148 -14.65 -32.58 -10.26
C PRO A 148 -13.88 -33.91 -10.39
N LEU A 149 -14.16 -34.86 -9.51
CA LEU A 149 -13.72 -36.24 -9.71
C LEU A 149 -14.38 -36.70 -11.01
N LEU A 150 -13.60 -36.87 -12.07
CA LEU A 150 -14.09 -37.48 -13.29
C LEU A 150 -14.56 -38.88 -12.90
N PRO A 151 -15.80 -39.29 -13.22
CA PRO A 151 -16.21 -40.65 -13.04
C PRO A 151 -15.34 -41.55 -13.91
N GLY A 152 -14.77 -42.61 -13.29
CA GLY A 152 -13.98 -43.64 -13.96
C GLY A 152 -14.82 -44.50 -14.88
#